data_6488b6e5e87bb1dd5a29b4ad44c67d1f
#
_entry.id   6488b6e5e87bb1dd5a29b4ad44c67d1f
#
_cell.length_a   1.000
_cell.length_b   1.000
_cell.length_c   1.000
_cell.angle_alpha   90.00
_cell.angle_beta   90.00
_cell.angle_gamma   90.00
#
_symmetry.space_group_name_H-M   'P 1'
#
loop_
_entity.id
_entity.type
_entity.pdbx_description
1 polymer ?
#
loop_
_entity_poly.entity_id
_entity_poly.type
_entity_poly.pdbx_seq_one_letter_code
_entity_poly.pdbx_strand_id
1 'polypeptide(L)'
;MKCSIITPIGPGHEQLFLQCRNSVNKAITQSMGPFTEITHRPIDDTQGLKGRSASRNSEVAEAVAHGADWIFFLDADDLIIIDAFEKVMDAVKHYDAIWGAICELKKGAYYPQIRDEQDVPIRNVEDVILMDPFFSLQMGHFVKAEVALANPFNVELNTGEDFDYYLRIWHKYSCVKLKVPIFINRRGMHSKGPKSASGTDWRRNVEEIVRRFKREKQIQLNK
;
A
#
# COMPACT_ATOMS: atom_id res chain seq x y z
N MET A 1 5.21 -0.24 -20.27
CA MET A 1 5.64 -0.34 -18.84
C MET A 1 5.14 -1.67 -18.29
N LYS A 2 5.94 -2.30 -17.42
CA LYS A 2 5.57 -3.53 -16.71
C LYS A 2 5.22 -3.24 -15.25
N CYS A 3 4.17 -3.88 -14.73
CA CYS A 3 3.75 -3.74 -13.34
C CYS A 3 3.83 -5.09 -12.61
N SER A 4 4.37 -5.11 -11.39
CA SER A 4 4.33 -6.27 -10.51
C SER A 4 3.43 -6.00 -9.32
N ILE A 5 2.45 -6.87 -9.08
CA ILE A 5 1.55 -6.82 -7.92
C ILE A 5 2.16 -7.71 -6.84
N ILE A 6 2.55 -7.13 -5.71
CA ILE A 6 3.19 -7.84 -4.60
C ILE A 6 2.17 -8.07 -3.49
N THR A 7 1.98 -9.35 -3.14
CA THR A 7 0.97 -9.75 -2.15
C THR A 7 1.58 -10.72 -1.11
N PRO A 8 1.96 -10.24 0.08
CA PRO A 8 2.37 -11.13 1.18
C PRO A 8 1.16 -11.88 1.73
N ILE A 9 1.29 -13.20 1.87
CA ILE A 9 0.24 -14.07 2.43
C ILE A 9 0.66 -14.45 3.85
N GLY A 10 0.12 -13.76 4.83
CA GLY A 10 0.40 -14.05 6.24
C GLY A 10 -0.48 -15.17 6.81
N PRO A 11 -0.23 -15.58 8.08
CA PRO A 11 -1.00 -16.62 8.77
C PRO A 11 -2.51 -16.32 8.78
N GLY A 12 -3.30 -17.28 8.31
CA GLY A 12 -4.76 -17.21 8.28
C GLY A 12 -5.34 -16.41 7.10
N HIS A 13 -4.50 -15.99 6.14
CA HIS A 13 -4.95 -15.27 4.95
C HIS A 13 -5.13 -16.16 3.70
N GLU A 14 -4.90 -17.47 3.79
CA GLU A 14 -4.91 -18.39 2.65
C GLU A 14 -6.24 -18.33 1.86
N GLN A 15 -7.37 -18.38 2.56
CA GLN A 15 -8.69 -18.31 1.93
C GLN A 15 -9.01 -16.89 1.40
N LEU A 16 -8.58 -15.86 2.10
CA LEU A 16 -8.76 -14.47 1.69
C LEU A 16 -7.94 -14.18 0.44
N PHE A 17 -6.73 -14.74 0.35
CA PHE A 17 -5.87 -14.62 -0.81
C PHE A 17 -6.49 -15.20 -2.08
N LEU A 18 -7.27 -16.28 -2.01
CA LEU A 18 -7.96 -16.81 -3.19
C LEU A 18 -8.91 -15.76 -3.81
N GLN A 19 -9.59 -15.00 -2.97
CA GLN A 19 -10.46 -13.91 -3.43
C GLN A 19 -9.64 -12.72 -3.95
N CYS A 20 -8.55 -12.35 -3.25
CA CYS A 20 -7.59 -11.34 -3.70
C CYS A 20 -7.07 -11.68 -5.10
N ARG A 21 -6.52 -12.89 -5.30
CA ARG A 21 -6.02 -13.37 -6.58
C ARG A 21 -7.08 -13.34 -7.68
N ASN A 22 -8.31 -13.74 -7.35
CA ASN A 22 -9.42 -13.68 -8.31
C ASN A 22 -9.75 -12.24 -8.73
N SER A 23 -9.70 -11.26 -7.80
CA SER A 23 -9.90 -9.85 -8.12
C SER A 23 -8.79 -9.34 -9.03
N VAL A 24 -7.54 -9.71 -8.79
CA VAL A 24 -6.38 -9.37 -9.65
C VAL A 24 -6.58 -9.91 -11.06
N ASN A 25 -6.92 -11.19 -11.20
CA ASN A 25 -7.13 -11.79 -12.52
C ASN A 25 -8.26 -11.09 -13.30
N LYS A 26 -9.36 -10.75 -12.62
CA LYS A 26 -10.47 -10.01 -13.23
C LYS A 26 -10.04 -8.62 -13.70
N ALA A 27 -9.29 -7.89 -12.87
CA ALA A 27 -8.83 -6.55 -13.21
C ALA A 27 -7.86 -6.58 -14.42
N ILE A 28 -6.92 -7.54 -14.46
CA ILE A 28 -6.01 -7.72 -15.60
C ILE A 28 -6.79 -8.07 -16.87
N THR A 29 -7.78 -8.96 -16.77
CA THR A 29 -8.62 -9.36 -17.91
C THR A 29 -9.48 -8.20 -18.43
N GLN A 30 -9.94 -7.32 -17.53
CA GLN A 30 -10.74 -6.15 -17.90
C GLN A 30 -9.90 -5.13 -18.67
N SER A 31 -8.76 -4.75 -18.12
CA SER A 31 -7.84 -3.81 -18.75
C SER A 31 -6.49 -3.81 -18.04
N MET A 32 -5.41 -3.75 -18.77
CA MET A 32 -4.06 -3.54 -18.24
C MET A 32 -3.71 -2.04 -18.11
N GLY A 33 -4.61 -1.13 -18.48
CA GLY A 33 -4.36 0.31 -18.43
C GLY A 33 -3.08 0.72 -19.17
N PRO A 34 -2.13 1.40 -18.49
CA PRO A 34 -0.89 1.86 -19.12
C PRO A 34 0.20 0.77 -19.22
N PHE A 35 -0.07 -0.43 -18.71
CA PHE A 35 0.93 -1.49 -18.62
C PHE A 35 0.83 -2.47 -19.80
N THR A 36 1.98 -2.89 -20.33
CA THR A 36 2.08 -3.92 -21.37
C THR A 36 2.16 -5.33 -20.81
N GLU A 37 2.50 -5.43 -19.52
CA GLU A 37 2.60 -6.68 -18.78
C GLU A 37 2.28 -6.42 -17.31
N ILE A 38 1.48 -7.30 -16.69
CA ILE A 38 1.19 -7.27 -15.27
C ILE A 38 1.44 -8.66 -14.69
N THR A 39 2.33 -8.75 -13.71
CA THR A 39 2.67 -10.01 -13.02
C THR A 39 2.18 -9.96 -11.58
N HIS A 40 1.37 -10.93 -11.17
CA HIS A 40 1.01 -11.11 -9.75
C HIS A 40 2.06 -11.97 -9.05
N ARG A 41 2.66 -11.45 -7.98
CA ARG A 41 3.74 -12.05 -7.17
C ARG A 41 3.26 -12.27 -5.74
N PRO A 42 2.59 -13.41 -5.46
CA PRO A 42 2.25 -13.79 -4.09
C PRO A 42 3.48 -14.34 -3.37
N ILE A 43 3.63 -13.96 -2.09
CA ILE A 43 4.72 -14.44 -1.24
C ILE A 43 4.11 -15.22 -0.08
N ASP A 44 4.42 -16.50 -0.01
CA ASP A 44 3.97 -17.35 1.09
C ASP A 44 4.79 -17.06 2.37
N ASP A 45 4.12 -16.50 3.36
CA ASP A 45 4.59 -16.34 4.74
C ASP A 45 3.50 -16.81 5.72
N THR A 46 2.74 -17.85 5.34
CA THR A 46 1.65 -18.41 6.16
C THR A 46 2.13 -18.94 7.50
N GLN A 47 3.42 -19.23 7.62
CA GLN A 47 4.07 -19.56 8.90
C GLN A 47 4.44 -18.32 9.73
N GLY A 48 4.38 -17.11 9.15
CA GLY A 48 4.70 -15.85 9.85
C GLY A 48 6.17 -15.68 10.21
N LEU A 49 7.08 -16.34 9.50
CA LEU A 49 8.52 -16.35 9.80
C LEU A 49 9.23 -15.10 9.31
N LYS A 50 8.89 -14.62 8.14
CA LYS A 50 9.52 -13.44 7.51
C LYS A 50 8.89 -12.13 7.98
N GLY A 51 7.57 -12.09 8.00
CA GLY A 51 6.79 -10.89 8.21
C GLY A 51 6.63 -10.06 6.93
N ARG A 52 5.57 -9.26 6.90
CA ARG A 52 5.12 -8.54 5.70
C ARG A 52 6.15 -7.55 5.13
N SER A 53 6.90 -6.84 5.99
CA SER A 53 7.94 -5.89 5.55
C SER A 53 9.08 -6.59 4.81
N ALA A 54 9.64 -7.65 5.39
CA ALA A 54 10.73 -8.40 4.77
C ALA A 54 10.26 -9.11 3.48
N SER A 55 9.04 -9.64 3.48
CA SER A 55 8.42 -10.26 2.31
C SER A 55 8.26 -9.24 1.16
N ARG A 56 7.72 -8.05 1.45
CA ARG A 56 7.59 -6.98 0.44
C ARG A 56 8.95 -6.55 -0.09
N ASN A 57 9.93 -6.32 0.79
CA ASN A 57 11.27 -5.88 0.39
C ASN A 57 11.99 -6.89 -0.52
N SER A 58 11.93 -8.17 -0.18
CA SER A 58 12.55 -9.22 -1.02
C SER A 58 11.90 -9.28 -2.40
N GLU A 59 10.58 -9.16 -2.45
CA GLU A 59 9.87 -9.29 -3.73
C GLU A 59 9.99 -8.03 -4.60
N VAL A 60 10.16 -6.85 -4.01
CA VAL A 60 10.51 -5.63 -4.75
C VAL A 60 11.82 -5.82 -5.49
N ALA A 61 12.86 -6.36 -4.82
CA ALA A 61 14.16 -6.61 -5.45
C ALA A 61 14.03 -7.61 -6.62
N GLU A 62 13.28 -8.69 -6.42
CA GLU A 62 13.00 -9.68 -7.48
C GLU A 62 12.20 -9.08 -8.63
N ALA A 63 11.19 -8.27 -8.36
CA ALA A 63 10.38 -7.62 -9.40
C ALA A 63 11.24 -6.68 -10.25
N VAL A 64 12.11 -5.87 -9.61
CA VAL A 64 13.06 -4.99 -10.30
C VAL A 64 14.04 -5.79 -11.16
N ALA A 65 14.61 -6.88 -10.64
CA ALA A 65 15.52 -7.76 -11.39
C ALA A 65 14.85 -8.36 -12.63
N HIS A 66 13.51 -8.53 -12.61
CA HIS A 66 12.73 -9.01 -13.75
C HIS A 66 12.16 -7.87 -14.62
N GLY A 67 12.62 -6.64 -14.42
CA GLY A 67 12.31 -5.50 -15.27
C GLY A 67 10.94 -4.86 -15.01
N ALA A 68 10.41 -4.93 -13.80
CA ALA A 68 9.23 -4.17 -13.43
C ALA A 68 9.54 -2.66 -13.39
N ASP A 69 8.69 -1.86 -14.03
CA ASP A 69 8.72 -0.40 -13.96
C ASP A 69 7.90 0.12 -12.78
N TRP A 70 6.84 -0.61 -12.42
CA TRP A 70 5.91 -0.25 -11.37
C TRP A 70 5.62 -1.42 -10.43
N ILE A 71 5.41 -1.11 -9.16
CA ILE A 71 4.93 -2.04 -8.15
C ILE A 71 3.54 -1.60 -7.72
N PHE A 72 2.62 -2.55 -7.56
CA PHE A 72 1.38 -2.37 -6.82
C PHE A 72 1.42 -3.24 -5.57
N PHE A 73 1.39 -2.63 -4.40
CA PHE A 73 1.28 -3.38 -3.16
C PHE A 73 -0.18 -3.67 -2.86
N LEU A 74 -0.51 -4.95 -2.66
CA LEU A 74 -1.86 -5.40 -2.32
C LEU A 74 -1.79 -6.44 -1.20
N ASP A 75 -2.48 -6.19 -0.10
CA ASP A 75 -2.53 -7.16 0.98
C ASP A 75 -3.44 -8.35 0.63
N ALA A 76 -3.12 -9.54 1.14
CA ALA A 76 -3.81 -10.79 0.80
C ALA A 76 -5.30 -10.80 1.25
N ASP A 77 -5.63 -9.98 2.23
CA ASP A 77 -7.00 -9.78 2.72
C ASP A 77 -7.76 -8.66 1.99
N ASP A 78 -7.13 -7.97 1.01
CA ASP A 78 -7.75 -6.89 0.23
C ASP A 78 -8.10 -7.32 -1.20
N LEU A 79 -8.84 -6.48 -1.92
CA LEU A 79 -9.24 -6.71 -3.31
C LEU A 79 -8.83 -5.53 -4.17
N ILE A 80 -8.30 -5.79 -5.36
CA ILE A 80 -8.13 -4.74 -6.37
C ILE A 80 -9.48 -4.44 -7.03
N ILE A 81 -9.73 -3.17 -7.36
CA ILE A 81 -10.92 -2.77 -8.11
C ILE A 81 -10.73 -3.10 -9.60
N ILE A 82 -11.81 -3.50 -10.26
CA ILE A 82 -11.77 -4.08 -11.60
C ILE A 82 -11.18 -3.13 -12.66
N ASP A 83 -11.34 -1.83 -12.51
CA ASP A 83 -10.84 -0.78 -13.41
C ASP A 83 -9.65 0.00 -12.82
N ALA A 84 -8.96 -0.56 -11.81
CA ALA A 84 -7.88 0.10 -11.10
C ALA A 84 -6.73 0.55 -12.03
N PHE A 85 -6.39 -0.28 -13.02
CA PHE A 85 -5.30 0.03 -13.97
C PHE A 85 -5.68 1.16 -14.93
N GLU A 86 -6.94 1.26 -15.34
CA GLU A 86 -7.42 2.36 -16.17
C GLU A 86 -7.39 3.69 -15.40
N LYS A 87 -7.77 3.67 -14.12
CA LYS A 87 -7.82 4.86 -13.25
C LYS A 87 -6.48 5.51 -13.02
N VAL A 88 -5.37 4.78 -13.19
CA VAL A 88 -4.01 5.33 -13.01
C VAL A 88 -3.33 5.72 -14.32
N MET A 89 -3.99 5.56 -15.47
CA MET A 89 -3.42 5.75 -16.81
C MET A 89 -2.72 7.09 -17.01
N ASP A 90 -3.30 8.17 -16.51
CA ASP A 90 -2.68 9.50 -16.62
C ASP A 90 -1.70 9.76 -15.47
N ALA A 91 -2.00 9.30 -14.27
CA ALA A 91 -1.17 9.55 -13.11
C ALA A 91 0.24 8.93 -13.22
N VAL A 92 0.38 7.74 -13.84
CA VAL A 92 1.70 7.10 -14.05
C VAL A 92 2.67 7.91 -14.91
N LYS A 93 2.18 8.88 -15.68
CA LYS A 93 3.00 9.77 -16.53
C LYS A 93 3.64 10.90 -15.74
N HIS A 94 3.07 11.26 -14.59
CA HIS A 94 3.38 12.50 -13.87
C HIS A 94 3.88 12.28 -12.45
N TYR A 95 3.60 11.14 -11.84
CA TYR A 95 3.89 10.87 -10.44
C TYR A 95 4.79 9.64 -10.27
N ASP A 96 5.46 9.58 -9.15
CA ASP A 96 6.32 8.45 -8.74
C ASP A 96 5.57 7.44 -7.88
N ALA A 97 4.51 7.90 -7.19
CA ALA A 97 3.63 7.04 -6.42
C ALA A 97 2.18 7.54 -6.43
N ILE A 98 1.22 6.60 -6.43
CA ILE A 98 -0.20 6.87 -6.65
C ILE A 98 -1.02 6.09 -5.65
N TRP A 99 -1.74 6.80 -4.79
CA TRP A 99 -2.77 6.24 -3.90
C TRP A 99 -4.15 6.50 -4.47
N GLY A 100 -5.10 5.62 -4.15
CA GLY A 100 -6.52 5.87 -4.37
C GLY A 100 -7.24 6.34 -3.12
N ALA A 101 -8.48 6.79 -3.28
CA ALA A 101 -9.39 6.97 -2.16
C ALA A 101 -9.56 5.63 -1.41
N ILE A 102 -9.63 5.68 -0.09
CA ILE A 102 -9.78 4.48 0.74
C ILE A 102 -11.23 4.01 0.64
N CYS A 103 -11.42 2.84 0.05
CA CYS A 103 -12.70 2.15 -0.02
C CYS A 103 -12.64 0.93 0.89
N GLU A 104 -13.61 0.75 1.77
CA GLU A 104 -13.63 -0.34 2.74
C GLU A 104 -14.87 -1.21 2.66
N LEU A 105 -14.69 -2.51 2.84
CA LEU A 105 -15.76 -3.47 3.05
C LEU A 105 -15.70 -3.94 4.51
N LYS A 106 -16.61 -3.45 5.35
CA LYS A 106 -16.71 -3.84 6.76
C LYS A 106 -17.24 -5.26 6.86
N LYS A 107 -16.76 -6.01 7.87
CA LYS A 107 -17.27 -7.37 8.13
C LYS A 107 -18.79 -7.33 8.35
N GLY A 108 -19.51 -8.14 7.56
CA GLY A 108 -20.97 -8.18 7.56
C GLY A 108 -21.66 -7.15 6.66
N ALA A 109 -20.94 -6.24 6.03
CA ALA A 109 -21.50 -5.35 5.00
C ALA A 109 -21.60 -6.06 3.65
N TYR A 110 -22.63 -5.72 2.88
CA TYR A 110 -22.85 -6.26 1.54
C TYR A 110 -22.10 -5.50 0.44
N TYR A 111 -21.82 -4.20 0.67
CA TYR A 111 -21.20 -3.32 -0.32
C TYR A 111 -20.05 -2.54 0.27
N PRO A 112 -18.97 -2.33 -0.51
CA PRO A 112 -17.87 -1.46 -0.11
C PRO A 112 -18.34 0.01 -0.11
N GLN A 113 -17.75 0.81 0.79
CA GLN A 113 -18.03 2.23 0.95
C GLN A 113 -16.73 3.01 0.97
N ILE A 114 -16.72 4.18 0.33
CA ILE A 114 -15.62 5.13 0.46
C ILE A 114 -15.63 5.64 1.92
N ARG A 115 -14.45 5.64 2.54
CA ARG A 115 -14.27 6.16 3.90
C ARG A 115 -14.49 7.68 3.91
N ASP A 116 -14.87 8.23 5.05
CA ASP A 116 -15.00 9.67 5.23
C ASP A 116 -13.68 10.41 4.90
N GLU A 117 -13.74 11.70 4.65
CA GLU A 117 -12.61 12.60 4.38
C GLU A 117 -11.76 12.25 3.12
N GLN A 118 -12.26 11.39 2.21
CA GLN A 118 -11.50 11.00 1.02
C GLN A 118 -11.50 12.05 -0.09
N ASP A 119 -12.32 13.07 -0.01
CA ASP A 119 -12.34 14.25 -0.86
C ASP A 119 -11.32 15.34 -0.43
N VAL A 120 -10.81 15.26 0.81
CA VAL A 120 -9.77 16.17 1.32
C VAL A 120 -8.46 15.92 0.54
N PRO A 121 -7.91 16.94 -0.14
CA PRO A 121 -6.72 16.75 -0.96
C PRO A 121 -5.47 16.58 -0.10
N ILE A 122 -4.64 15.61 -0.46
CA ILE A 122 -3.28 15.46 0.05
C ILE A 122 -2.33 15.88 -1.09
N ARG A 123 -1.54 16.93 -0.87
CA ARG A 123 -0.65 17.56 -1.87
C ARG A 123 0.83 17.33 -1.56
N ASN A 124 1.14 17.14 -0.27
CA ASN A 124 2.51 17.03 0.23
C ASN A 124 2.53 16.22 1.54
N VAL A 125 3.70 16.00 2.08
CA VAL A 125 3.88 15.22 3.31
C VAL A 125 3.29 15.92 4.54
N GLU A 126 3.21 17.25 4.54
CA GLU A 126 2.58 18.03 5.60
C GLU A 126 1.09 17.72 5.71
N ASP A 127 0.38 17.64 4.58
CA ASP A 127 -1.03 17.22 4.54
C ASP A 127 -1.22 15.79 5.09
N VAL A 128 -0.30 14.86 4.75
CA VAL A 128 -0.32 13.49 5.30
C VAL A 128 -0.16 13.48 6.83
N ILE A 129 0.71 14.35 7.37
CA ILE A 129 1.00 14.47 8.80
C ILE A 129 -0.14 15.12 9.58
N LEU A 130 -0.86 16.06 8.96
CA LEU A 130 -1.95 16.84 9.60
C LEU A 130 -3.27 16.08 9.60
N MET A 131 -3.51 15.24 8.61
CA MET A 131 -4.71 14.39 8.54
C MET A 131 -4.62 13.25 9.54
N ASP A 132 -5.75 12.82 10.11
CA ASP A 132 -5.79 11.57 10.88
C ASP A 132 -5.23 10.42 10.01
N PRO A 133 -4.21 9.69 10.47
CA PRO A 133 -3.59 8.61 9.72
C PRO A 133 -4.57 7.57 9.20
N PHE A 134 -5.67 7.36 9.90
CA PHE A 134 -6.73 6.43 9.50
C PHE A 134 -7.45 6.85 8.20
N PHE A 135 -7.49 8.14 7.88
CA PHE A 135 -8.14 8.68 6.68
C PHE A 135 -7.16 9.08 5.58
N SER A 136 -5.85 9.20 5.90
CA SER A 136 -4.87 9.74 4.96
C SER A 136 -4.53 8.78 3.82
N LEU A 137 -3.78 7.73 4.10
CA LEU A 137 -3.25 6.79 3.13
C LEU A 137 -3.39 5.35 3.64
N GLN A 138 -3.42 4.39 2.74
CA GLN A 138 -3.48 2.97 3.08
C GLN A 138 -2.69 2.13 2.07
N MET A 139 -2.32 0.90 2.45
CA MET A 139 -1.75 -0.08 1.54
C MET A 139 -2.77 -0.35 0.40
N GLY A 140 -2.29 -0.68 -0.79
CA GLY A 140 -3.11 -0.70 -2.00
C GLY A 140 -2.79 0.52 -2.87
N HIS A 141 -1.50 0.68 -3.22
CA HIS A 141 -1.00 1.82 -3.98
C HIS A 141 0.02 1.39 -5.04
N PHE A 142 0.15 2.22 -6.08
CA PHE A 142 1.19 2.09 -7.08
C PHE A 142 2.40 2.94 -6.70
N VAL A 143 3.59 2.44 -7.01
CA VAL A 143 4.85 3.15 -6.86
C VAL A 143 5.82 2.69 -7.94
N LYS A 144 6.66 3.59 -8.47
CA LYS A 144 7.75 3.20 -9.38
C LYS A 144 8.65 2.16 -8.72
N ALA A 145 9.05 1.15 -9.45
CA ALA A 145 9.83 0.03 -8.91
C ALA A 145 11.19 0.48 -8.34
N GLU A 146 11.87 1.43 -8.99
CA GLU A 146 13.10 2.05 -8.50
C GLU A 146 12.91 2.81 -7.19
N VAL A 147 11.75 3.50 -7.03
CA VAL A 147 11.40 4.22 -5.80
C VAL A 147 11.16 3.25 -4.66
N ALA A 148 10.41 2.17 -4.90
CA ALA A 148 10.17 1.12 -3.90
C ALA A 148 11.48 0.45 -3.47
N LEU A 149 12.37 0.14 -4.41
CA LEU A 149 13.67 -0.47 -4.13
C LEU A 149 14.57 0.43 -3.28
N ALA A 150 14.60 1.75 -3.60
CA ALA A 150 15.40 2.73 -2.85
C ALA A 150 14.85 3.06 -1.45
N ASN A 151 13.60 2.68 -1.16
CA ASN A 151 12.93 2.99 0.11
C ASN A 151 12.27 1.75 0.72
N PRO A 152 13.04 0.75 1.17
CA PRO A 152 12.46 -0.48 1.72
C PRO A 152 11.61 -0.20 2.97
N PHE A 153 10.64 -1.07 3.23
CA PHE A 153 9.89 -1.08 4.49
C PHE A 153 10.83 -1.35 5.67
N ASN A 154 10.62 -0.67 6.77
CA ASN A 154 11.39 -0.90 7.98
C ASN A 154 10.99 -2.24 8.63
N VAL A 155 11.90 -3.20 8.65
CA VAL A 155 11.67 -4.56 9.17
C VAL A 155 11.63 -4.62 10.70
N GLU A 156 12.13 -3.59 11.38
CA GLU A 156 12.10 -3.47 12.84
C GLU A 156 10.72 -3.04 13.36
N LEU A 157 9.86 -2.49 12.48
CA LEU A 157 8.52 -2.09 12.85
C LEU A 157 7.54 -3.27 12.70
N ASN A 158 6.96 -3.72 13.79
CA ASN A 158 5.91 -4.73 13.78
C ASN A 158 4.55 -4.17 13.38
N THR A 159 4.35 -2.85 13.52
CA THR A 159 3.14 -2.13 13.10
C THR A 159 3.46 -0.66 12.85
N GLY A 160 2.73 -0.03 11.91
CA GLY A 160 2.98 1.33 11.45
C GLY A 160 4.10 1.40 10.40
N GLU A 161 4.63 0.27 9.95
CA GLU A 161 5.64 0.18 8.90
C GLU A 161 5.15 0.75 7.56
N ASP A 162 3.85 0.63 7.32
CA ASP A 162 3.15 1.22 6.19
C ASP A 162 3.19 2.75 6.25
N PHE A 163 2.85 3.33 7.39
CA PHE A 163 2.82 4.77 7.57
C PHE A 163 4.24 5.39 7.54
N ASP A 164 5.24 4.74 8.15
CA ASP A 164 6.65 5.12 8.02
C ASP A 164 7.09 5.16 6.54
N TYR A 165 6.71 4.13 5.78
CA TYR A 165 6.98 4.06 4.35
C TYR A 165 6.32 5.22 3.60
N TYR A 166 5.03 5.51 3.85
CA TYR A 166 4.30 6.61 3.17
C TYR A 166 4.95 7.96 3.42
N LEU A 167 5.34 8.27 4.68
CA LEU A 167 6.00 9.54 5.00
C LEU A 167 7.32 9.70 4.24
N ARG A 168 8.13 8.63 4.14
CA ARG A 168 9.40 8.67 3.40
C ARG A 168 9.20 8.88 1.90
N ILE A 169 8.19 8.25 1.31
CA ILE A 169 7.86 8.42 -0.11
C ILE A 169 7.30 9.83 -0.37
N TRP A 170 6.29 10.25 0.37
CA TRP A 170 5.67 11.58 0.20
C TRP A 170 6.64 12.73 0.46
N HIS A 171 7.67 12.52 1.25
CA HIS A 171 8.69 13.53 1.52
C HIS A 171 9.67 13.74 0.37
N LYS A 172 9.94 12.70 -0.41
CA LYS A 172 11.06 12.71 -1.39
C LYS A 172 10.60 12.70 -2.84
N TYR A 173 9.39 12.23 -3.12
CA TYR A 173 8.95 11.91 -4.47
C TYR A 173 7.65 12.62 -4.82
N SER A 174 7.37 12.70 -6.14
CA SER A 174 6.12 13.25 -6.64
C SER A 174 4.99 12.23 -6.42
N CYS A 175 4.06 12.56 -5.54
CA CYS A 175 2.97 11.67 -5.13
C CYS A 175 1.61 12.28 -5.42
N VAL A 176 0.60 11.41 -5.61
CA VAL A 176 -0.80 11.82 -5.75
C VAL A 176 -1.72 10.87 -5.01
N LYS A 177 -2.77 11.40 -4.41
CA LYS A 177 -3.93 10.64 -3.96
C LYS A 177 -5.11 10.96 -4.87
N LEU A 178 -5.55 9.96 -5.62
CA LEU A 178 -6.72 10.06 -6.51
C LEU A 178 -8.00 10.12 -5.67
N LYS A 179 -9.00 10.83 -6.16
CA LYS A 179 -10.34 10.88 -5.55
C LYS A 179 -11.19 9.63 -5.81
N VAL A 180 -10.67 8.69 -6.57
CA VAL A 180 -11.31 7.41 -6.90
C VAL A 180 -10.60 6.25 -6.23
N PRO A 181 -11.30 5.22 -5.77
CA PRO A 181 -10.68 4.05 -5.19
C PRO A 181 -10.05 3.17 -6.26
N ILE A 182 -8.92 2.53 -5.93
CA ILE A 182 -8.23 1.56 -6.77
C ILE A 182 -8.14 0.18 -6.11
N PHE A 183 -8.48 0.08 -4.83
CA PHE A 183 -8.58 -1.16 -4.08
C PHE A 183 -9.71 -1.08 -3.05
N ILE A 184 -10.08 -2.23 -2.47
CA ILE A 184 -11.06 -2.36 -1.40
C ILE A 184 -10.37 -3.00 -0.21
N ASN A 185 -10.27 -2.25 0.89
CA ASN A 185 -9.80 -2.79 2.17
C ASN A 185 -10.91 -3.62 2.84
N ARG A 186 -10.63 -4.87 3.14
CA ARG A 186 -11.57 -5.75 3.88
C ARG A 186 -11.34 -5.65 5.38
N ARG A 187 -11.94 -4.65 5.99
CA ARG A 187 -11.74 -4.28 7.37
C ARG A 187 -12.14 -5.39 8.35
N GLY A 188 -11.24 -5.68 9.31
CA GLY A 188 -11.46 -6.67 10.35
C GLY A 188 -11.09 -8.10 9.97
N MET A 189 -10.39 -8.29 8.85
CA MET A 189 -9.88 -9.58 8.38
C MET A 189 -8.37 -9.71 8.53
N HIS A 190 -7.79 -9.05 9.54
CA HIS A 190 -6.34 -9.03 9.76
C HIS A 190 -5.76 -10.40 10.10
N SER A 191 -4.50 -10.58 9.77
CA SER A 191 -3.75 -11.81 10.09
C SER A 191 -3.70 -12.08 11.59
N LYS A 192 -3.67 -13.36 11.96
CA LYS A 192 -3.61 -13.84 13.34
C LYS A 192 -2.20 -14.24 13.77
N GLY A 193 -1.19 -13.92 13.00
CA GLY A 193 0.18 -14.30 13.25
C GLY A 193 0.82 -13.60 14.46
N PRO A 194 2.00 -14.07 14.92
CA PRO A 194 2.69 -13.53 16.08
C PRO A 194 3.11 -12.05 15.93
N LYS A 195 3.13 -11.54 14.69
CA LYS A 195 3.41 -10.13 14.37
C LYS A 195 2.15 -9.30 14.09
N SER A 196 0.96 -9.82 14.39
CA SER A 196 -0.28 -9.04 14.31
C SER A 196 -0.36 -8.07 15.48
N ALA A 197 -0.77 -6.81 15.19
CA ALA A 197 -0.92 -5.78 16.22
C ALA A 197 -2.38 -5.31 16.29
N SER A 198 -2.78 -4.82 17.47
CA SER A 198 -4.09 -4.18 17.65
C SER A 198 -4.14 -2.83 16.93
N GLY A 199 -5.33 -2.33 16.61
CA GLY A 199 -5.51 -0.98 16.06
C GLY A 199 -5.01 0.11 17.04
N THR A 200 -5.04 -0.12 18.35
CA THR A 200 -4.50 0.78 19.36
C THR A 200 -2.97 0.84 19.30
N ASP A 201 -2.31 -0.31 19.14
CA ASP A 201 -0.85 -0.36 18.99
C ASP A 201 -0.42 0.32 17.68
N TRP A 202 -1.14 0.11 16.60
CA TRP A 202 -0.90 0.79 15.33
C TRP A 202 -0.98 2.31 15.49
N ARG A 203 -2.03 2.85 16.11
CA ARG A 203 -2.20 4.30 16.31
C ARG A 203 -1.06 4.89 17.14
N ARG A 204 -0.69 4.25 18.26
CA ARG A 204 0.42 4.68 19.10
C ARG A 204 1.75 4.74 18.34
N ASN A 205 2.04 3.69 17.55
CA ASN A 205 3.27 3.64 16.77
C ASN A 205 3.30 4.68 15.66
N VAL A 206 2.19 4.90 14.97
CA VAL A 206 2.07 5.95 13.95
C VAL A 206 2.30 7.34 14.54
N GLU A 207 1.73 7.65 15.71
CA GLU A 207 1.97 8.92 16.41
C GLU A 207 3.45 9.11 16.77
N GLU A 208 4.15 8.05 17.15
CA GLU A 208 5.58 8.10 17.44
C GLU A 208 6.40 8.29 16.17
N ILE A 209 6.06 7.61 15.07
CA ILE A 209 6.67 7.78 13.75
C ILE A 209 6.53 9.23 13.29
N VAL A 210 5.34 9.82 13.38
CA VAL A 210 5.09 11.23 13.02
C VAL A 210 5.94 12.16 13.86
N ARG A 211 6.01 11.93 15.20
CA ARG A 211 6.84 12.76 16.09
C ARG A 211 8.32 12.67 15.73
N ARG A 212 8.84 11.48 15.43
CA ARG A 212 10.22 11.26 14.99
C ARG A 212 10.49 12.00 13.69
N PHE A 213 9.64 11.80 12.70
CA PHE A 213 9.76 12.44 11.39
C PHE A 213 9.79 13.97 11.48
N LYS A 214 8.91 14.58 12.30
CA LYS A 214 8.89 16.04 12.52
C LYS A 214 10.20 16.53 13.15
N ARG A 215 10.78 15.80 14.11
CA ARG A 215 12.07 16.16 14.72
C ARG A 215 13.23 16.11 13.73
N GLU A 216 13.29 15.07 12.92
CA GLU A 216 14.32 14.90 11.89
C GLU A 216 14.25 16.03 10.84
N LYS A 217 13.05 16.45 10.44
CA LYS A 217 12.85 17.58 9.54
C LYS A 217 13.31 18.91 10.15
N GLN A 218 13.01 19.16 11.42
CA GLN A 218 13.46 20.38 12.11
C GLN A 218 14.99 20.46 12.21
N ILE A 219 15.66 19.34 12.42
CA ILE A 219 17.14 19.26 12.45
C ILE A 219 17.71 19.58 11.06
N GLN A 220 17.08 19.17 9.98
CA GLN A 220 17.53 19.48 8.62
C GLN A 220 17.34 20.94 8.21
N LEU A 221 16.33 21.61 8.72
CA LEU A 221 16.08 23.04 8.47
C LEU A 221 17.01 23.97 9.27
N ASN A 222 17.65 23.46 10.31
CA ASN A 222 18.57 24.21 11.18
C ASN A 222 20.05 23.96 10.84
N LYS A 223 20.33 23.21 9.78
CA LYS A 223 21.66 22.98 9.18
C LYS A 223 21.80 23.71 7.87
#